data_5a7f8d9f4d75cb372f5dc4f92fbd62ff
#
_entry.id   5a7f8d9f4d75cb372f5dc4f92fbd62ff
#
_cell.length_a   1.000
_cell.length_b   1.000
_cell.length_c   1.000
_cell.angle_alpha   90.00
_cell.angle_beta   90.00
_cell.angle_gamma   90.00
#
_symmetry.space_group_name_H-M   'P 1'
#
loop_
_entity.id
_entity.type
_entity.pdbx_description
1 polymer ?
#
loop_
_entity_poly.entity_id
_entity_poly.type
_entity_poly.pdbx_seq_one_letter_code
_entity_poly.pdbx_strand_id
1 'polypeptide(L)'
;MATFHAAAELFHAGRFSEARRLFEQVSGSAGLDLAHAARSYIKMCDARLSRQGITLSTPEEYYAYGVTMVNQGKYAEAKAALETAARLAPEADHIHYALSLCLGLAGDIEGSAQSLRRAIALQPRNRVAAKSDPDFADLLRKPAIAEVLRQ
;
A
#
# COMPACT_ATOMS: atom_id res chain seq x y z
N MET A 1 13.65 -16.71 31.97
CA MET A 1 12.36 -17.43 32.04
C MET A 1 11.17 -16.50 32.28
N ALA A 2 11.20 -15.66 33.31
CA ALA A 2 10.08 -14.74 33.61
C ALA A 2 9.77 -13.77 32.47
N THR A 3 10.79 -13.19 31.82
CA THR A 3 10.62 -12.26 30.69
C THR A 3 10.04 -12.97 29.47
N PHE A 4 10.49 -14.18 29.17
CA PHE A 4 9.94 -14.97 28.06
C PHE A 4 8.45 -15.28 28.29
N HIS A 5 8.11 -15.70 29.52
CA HIS A 5 6.74 -16.02 29.89
C HIS A 5 5.83 -14.79 29.74
N ALA A 6 6.28 -13.65 30.26
CA ALA A 6 5.53 -12.38 30.12
C ALA A 6 5.36 -11.98 28.65
N ALA A 7 6.39 -12.18 27.83
CA ALA A 7 6.30 -11.92 26.41
C ALA A 7 5.26 -12.83 25.72
N ALA A 8 5.24 -14.11 26.07
CA ALA A 8 4.28 -15.06 25.53
C ALA A 8 2.84 -14.71 25.93
N GLU A 9 2.63 -14.28 27.16
CA GLU A 9 1.30 -13.80 27.62
C GLU A 9 0.84 -12.60 26.82
N LEU A 10 1.72 -11.63 26.58
CA LEU A 10 1.41 -10.47 25.76
C LEU A 10 1.08 -10.86 24.31
N PHE A 11 1.82 -11.82 23.76
CA PHE A 11 1.54 -12.34 22.43
C PHE A 11 0.14 -12.95 22.33
N HIS A 12 -0.22 -13.80 23.29
CA HIS A 12 -1.55 -14.42 23.30
C HIS A 12 -2.68 -13.41 23.58
N ALA A 13 -2.35 -12.31 24.24
CA ALA A 13 -3.29 -11.20 24.45
C ALA A 13 -3.43 -10.27 23.24
N GLY A 14 -2.70 -10.53 22.15
CA GLY A 14 -2.72 -9.69 20.95
C GLY A 14 -1.88 -8.41 21.04
N ARG A 15 -1.09 -8.25 22.09
CA ARG A 15 -0.25 -7.07 22.32
C ARG A 15 1.13 -7.28 21.69
N PHE A 16 1.15 -7.37 20.35
CA PHE A 16 2.32 -7.83 19.60
C PHE A 16 3.52 -6.89 19.67
N SER A 17 3.33 -5.58 19.73
CA SER A 17 4.44 -4.62 19.85
C SER A 17 5.19 -4.78 21.17
N GLU A 18 4.45 -4.95 22.26
CA GLU A 18 5.02 -5.13 23.58
C GLU A 18 5.68 -6.51 23.73
N ALA A 19 5.00 -7.54 23.21
CA ALA A 19 5.54 -8.90 23.18
C ALA A 19 6.87 -8.94 22.42
N ARG A 20 6.91 -8.31 21.24
CA ARG A 20 8.10 -8.24 20.40
C ARG A 20 9.29 -7.63 21.16
N ARG A 21 9.06 -6.53 21.87
CA ARG A 21 10.10 -5.85 22.63
C ARG A 21 10.69 -6.75 23.72
N LEU A 22 9.84 -7.49 24.43
CA LEU A 22 10.30 -8.43 25.45
C LEU A 22 11.03 -9.63 24.85
N PHE A 23 10.57 -10.14 23.71
CA PHE A 23 11.28 -11.22 23.01
C PHE A 23 12.65 -10.78 22.51
N GLU A 24 12.81 -9.52 22.10
CA GLU A 24 14.13 -8.97 21.73
C GLU A 24 15.09 -9.00 22.92
N GLN A 25 14.62 -8.62 24.12
CA GLN A 25 15.43 -8.70 25.33
C GLN A 25 15.87 -10.13 25.62
N VAL A 26 14.97 -11.09 25.50
CA VAL A 26 15.26 -12.51 25.71
C VAL A 26 16.27 -13.02 24.69
N SER A 27 16.13 -12.66 23.42
CA SER A 27 17.02 -13.13 22.36
C SER A 27 18.46 -12.64 22.54
N GLY A 28 18.65 -11.52 23.23
CA GLY A 28 19.98 -10.95 23.50
C GLY A 28 20.64 -11.44 24.78
N SER A 29 19.90 -12.04 25.72
CA SER A 29 20.38 -12.31 27.06
C SER A 29 20.23 -13.77 27.52
N ALA A 30 19.52 -14.60 26.76
CA ALA A 30 19.19 -15.98 27.16
C ALA A 30 20.12 -17.02 26.53
N GLY A 31 20.05 -18.25 27.04
CA GLY A 31 20.71 -19.38 26.41
C GLY A 31 20.20 -19.68 25.00
N LEU A 32 20.95 -20.45 24.22
CA LEU A 32 20.71 -20.69 22.79
C LEU A 32 19.28 -21.13 22.46
N ASP A 33 18.72 -22.06 23.23
CA ASP A 33 17.38 -22.59 22.94
C ASP A 33 16.31 -21.55 23.14
N LEU A 34 16.39 -20.77 24.21
CA LEU A 34 15.41 -19.73 24.51
C LEU A 34 15.55 -18.54 23.57
N ALA A 35 16.78 -18.20 23.19
CA ALA A 35 17.03 -17.16 22.21
C ALA A 35 16.48 -17.55 20.83
N HIS A 36 16.58 -18.81 20.45
CA HIS A 36 16.01 -19.30 19.19
C HIS A 36 14.48 -19.22 19.21
N ALA A 37 13.85 -19.65 20.30
CA ALA A 37 12.41 -19.56 20.47
C ALA A 37 11.94 -18.08 20.43
N ALA A 38 12.66 -17.20 21.12
CA ALA A 38 12.34 -15.76 21.11
C ALA A 38 12.39 -15.17 19.71
N ARG A 39 13.39 -15.53 18.90
CA ARG A 39 13.49 -15.06 17.50
C ARG A 39 12.34 -15.55 16.64
N SER A 40 11.86 -16.77 16.85
CA SER A 40 10.67 -17.29 16.18
C SER A 40 9.43 -16.49 16.53
N TYR A 41 9.25 -16.15 17.80
CA TYR A 41 8.14 -15.30 18.24
C TYR A 41 8.25 -13.87 17.68
N ILE A 42 9.46 -13.31 17.56
CA ILE A 42 9.65 -12.00 16.93
C ILE A 42 9.14 -12.00 15.49
N LYS A 43 9.45 -13.04 14.71
CA LYS A 43 8.94 -13.19 13.35
C LYS A 43 7.41 -13.26 13.32
N MET A 44 6.82 -13.98 14.27
CA MET A 44 5.36 -14.06 14.39
C MET A 44 4.74 -12.71 14.77
N CYS A 45 5.37 -11.97 15.67
CA CYS A 45 4.94 -10.60 16.00
C CYS A 45 4.99 -9.68 14.78
N ASP A 46 6.08 -9.72 14.03
CA ASP A 46 6.24 -8.91 12.81
C ASP A 46 5.17 -9.23 11.78
N ALA A 47 4.85 -10.51 11.58
CA ALA A 47 3.78 -10.91 10.67
C ALA A 47 2.41 -10.41 11.12
N ARG A 48 2.13 -10.46 12.42
CA ARG A 48 0.86 -9.98 12.99
C ARG A 48 0.75 -8.46 12.94
N LEU A 49 1.84 -7.75 13.25
CA LEU A 49 1.88 -6.28 13.16
C LEU A 49 1.70 -5.80 11.72
N SER A 50 2.27 -6.49 10.75
CA SER A 50 2.07 -6.18 9.33
C SER A 50 0.60 -6.31 8.92
N ARG A 51 -0.13 -7.26 9.50
CA ARG A 51 -1.57 -7.44 9.23
C ARG A 51 -2.45 -6.42 9.94
N GLN A 52 -2.07 -6.01 11.17
CA GLN A 52 -2.82 -5.06 11.99
C GLN A 52 -2.39 -3.62 11.77
N GLY A 53 -1.20 -3.41 11.24
CA GLY A 53 -0.39 -2.23 11.45
C GLY A 53 -0.58 -1.09 10.48
N ILE A 54 -1.56 -1.15 9.54
CA ILE A 54 -1.78 0.00 8.67
C ILE A 54 -3.19 0.53 8.92
N THR A 55 -3.30 1.37 9.96
CA THR A 55 -4.48 2.22 10.14
C THR A 55 -4.29 3.42 9.23
N LEU A 56 -4.87 3.36 8.05
CA LEU A 56 -4.85 4.49 7.12
C LEU A 56 -6.00 5.42 7.47
N SER A 57 -5.72 6.73 7.52
CA SER A 57 -6.73 7.73 7.88
C SER A 57 -6.74 8.94 6.95
N THR A 58 -5.59 9.33 6.39
CA THR A 58 -5.49 10.51 5.52
C THR A 58 -5.47 10.11 4.04
N PRO A 59 -5.89 11.01 3.12
CA PRO A 59 -5.78 10.73 1.69
C PRO A 59 -4.36 10.42 1.24
N GLU A 60 -3.36 11.07 1.82
CA GLU A 60 -1.95 10.85 1.50
C GLU A 60 -1.49 9.45 1.90
N GLU A 61 -1.94 8.96 3.06
CA GLU A 61 -1.65 7.60 3.53
C GLU A 61 -2.27 6.55 2.61
N TYR A 62 -3.54 6.72 2.23
CA TYR A 62 -4.21 5.83 1.27
C TYR A 62 -3.53 5.88 -0.10
N TYR A 63 -3.13 7.06 -0.55
CA TYR A 63 -2.40 7.22 -1.81
C TYR A 63 -1.07 6.48 -1.79
N ALA A 64 -0.26 6.69 -0.75
CA ALA A 64 1.04 6.03 -0.62
C ALA A 64 0.91 4.51 -0.57
N TYR A 65 -0.06 4.01 0.19
CA TYR A 65 -0.36 2.57 0.24
C TYR A 65 -0.79 2.04 -1.13
N GLY A 66 -1.67 2.76 -1.81
CA GLY A 66 -2.15 2.37 -3.14
C GLY A 66 -1.03 2.28 -4.16
N VAL A 67 -0.13 3.28 -4.19
CA VAL A 67 1.04 3.28 -5.09
C VAL A 67 1.96 2.09 -4.78
N THR A 68 2.19 1.81 -3.50
CA THR A 68 2.98 0.65 -3.08
C THR A 68 2.36 -0.66 -3.58
N MET A 69 1.04 -0.79 -3.48
CA MET A 69 0.32 -1.98 -3.97
C MET A 69 0.39 -2.11 -5.48
N VAL A 70 0.30 -1.01 -6.23
CA VAL A 70 0.49 -1.01 -7.70
C VAL A 70 1.88 -1.55 -8.03
N ASN A 71 2.90 -1.07 -7.36
CA ASN A 71 4.29 -1.49 -7.59
C ASN A 71 4.52 -2.98 -7.27
N GLN A 72 3.71 -3.54 -6.39
CA GLN A 72 3.75 -4.97 -6.04
C GLN A 72 2.83 -5.82 -6.92
N GLY A 73 2.11 -5.22 -7.86
CA GLY A 73 1.16 -5.94 -8.72
C GLY A 73 -0.15 -6.30 -8.03
N LYS A 74 -0.42 -5.76 -6.85
CA LYS A 74 -1.64 -6.02 -6.06
C LYS A 74 -2.72 -4.99 -6.40
N TYR A 75 -3.27 -5.10 -7.61
CA TYR A 75 -4.14 -4.06 -8.17
C TYR A 75 -5.49 -3.94 -7.47
N ALA A 76 -6.07 -5.03 -6.96
CA ALA A 76 -7.34 -4.98 -6.24
C ALA A 76 -7.22 -4.17 -4.94
N GLU A 77 -6.17 -4.40 -4.18
CA GLU A 77 -5.88 -3.67 -2.94
C GLU A 77 -5.52 -2.22 -3.23
N ALA A 78 -4.72 -1.99 -4.29
CA ALA A 78 -4.37 -0.65 -4.76
C ALA A 78 -5.62 0.15 -5.15
N LYS A 79 -6.51 -0.43 -5.92
CA LYS A 79 -7.76 0.19 -6.34
C LYS A 79 -8.60 0.63 -5.15
N ALA A 80 -8.79 -0.25 -4.17
CA ALA A 80 -9.58 0.07 -2.97
C ALA A 80 -8.99 1.25 -2.21
N ALA A 81 -7.67 1.29 -2.03
CA ALA A 81 -6.97 2.37 -1.34
C ALA A 81 -7.06 3.69 -2.12
N LEU A 82 -6.79 3.65 -3.42
CA LEU A 82 -6.82 4.84 -4.28
C LEU A 82 -8.22 5.41 -4.44
N GLU A 83 -9.24 4.58 -4.51
CA GLU A 83 -10.63 5.03 -4.54
C GLU A 83 -11.01 5.72 -3.22
N THR A 84 -10.57 5.19 -2.09
CA THR A 84 -10.77 5.82 -0.79
C THR A 84 -10.05 7.18 -0.73
N ALA A 85 -8.80 7.24 -1.18
CA ALA A 85 -8.04 8.49 -1.27
C ALA A 85 -8.78 9.53 -2.13
N ALA A 86 -9.31 9.13 -3.28
CA ALA A 86 -10.05 10.01 -4.19
C ALA A 86 -11.35 10.53 -3.57
N ARG A 87 -12.02 9.73 -2.75
CA ARG A 87 -13.22 10.18 -2.02
C ARG A 87 -12.88 11.20 -0.94
N LEU A 88 -11.76 11.03 -0.26
CA LEU A 88 -11.31 11.92 0.81
C LEU A 88 -10.73 13.22 0.25
N ALA A 89 -10.11 13.18 -0.94
CA ALA A 89 -9.51 14.34 -1.59
C ALA A 89 -9.83 14.36 -3.08
N PRO A 90 -11.10 14.66 -3.47
CA PRO A 90 -11.53 14.58 -4.87
C PRO A 90 -10.87 15.60 -5.79
N GLU A 91 -10.23 16.62 -5.25
CA GLU A 91 -9.51 17.66 -6.01
C GLU A 91 -8.02 17.36 -6.20
N ALA A 92 -7.52 16.25 -5.65
CA ALA A 92 -6.11 15.87 -5.75
C ALA A 92 -5.86 15.14 -7.08
N ASP A 93 -5.30 15.83 -8.05
CA ASP A 93 -5.06 15.30 -9.40
C ASP A 93 -4.14 14.08 -9.40
N HIS A 94 -3.12 14.06 -8.55
CA HIS A 94 -2.17 12.94 -8.47
C HIS A 94 -2.83 11.64 -8.04
N ILE A 95 -3.88 11.70 -7.23
CA ILE A 95 -4.63 10.51 -6.81
C ILE A 95 -5.41 9.93 -7.99
N HIS A 96 -6.08 10.77 -8.76
CA HIS A 96 -6.80 10.33 -9.96
C HIS A 96 -5.84 9.79 -11.02
N TYR A 97 -4.64 10.37 -11.14
CA TYR A 97 -3.60 9.89 -12.04
C TYR A 97 -3.14 8.47 -11.64
N ALA A 98 -2.85 8.26 -10.36
CA ALA A 98 -2.46 6.96 -9.84
C ALA A 98 -3.57 5.92 -9.99
N LEU A 99 -4.82 6.32 -9.76
CA LEU A 99 -5.99 5.44 -9.95
C LEU A 99 -6.14 5.04 -11.41
N SER A 100 -5.93 5.98 -12.33
CA SER A 100 -5.93 5.70 -13.77
C SER A 100 -4.92 4.62 -14.12
N LEU A 101 -3.69 4.75 -13.67
CA LEU A 101 -2.65 3.77 -13.91
C LEU A 101 -3.01 2.40 -13.33
N CYS A 102 -3.48 2.38 -12.09
CA CYS A 102 -3.89 1.15 -11.41
C CYS A 102 -4.98 0.41 -12.20
N LEU A 103 -6.04 1.13 -12.59
CA LEU A 103 -7.16 0.56 -13.34
C LEU A 103 -6.71 0.04 -14.70
N GLY A 104 -5.86 0.79 -15.39
CA GLY A 104 -5.32 0.40 -16.69
C GLY A 104 -4.49 -0.88 -16.61
N LEU A 105 -3.62 -0.97 -15.63
CA LEU A 105 -2.78 -2.16 -15.42
C LEU A 105 -3.61 -3.37 -14.97
N ALA A 106 -4.73 -3.13 -14.30
CA ALA A 106 -5.66 -4.19 -13.91
C ALA A 106 -6.58 -4.64 -15.05
N GLY A 107 -6.56 -3.94 -16.19
CA GLY A 107 -7.37 -4.28 -17.35
C GLY A 107 -8.68 -3.49 -17.49
N ASP A 108 -9.00 -2.61 -16.55
CA ASP A 108 -10.17 -1.74 -16.62
C ASP A 108 -9.82 -0.45 -17.39
N ILE A 109 -9.84 -0.53 -18.71
CA ILE A 109 -9.43 0.57 -19.59
C ILE A 109 -10.40 1.74 -19.53
N GLU A 110 -11.70 1.47 -19.44
CA GLU A 110 -12.72 2.52 -19.34
C GLU A 110 -12.59 3.32 -18.03
N GLY A 111 -12.43 2.61 -16.91
CA GLY A 111 -12.18 3.26 -15.62
C GLY A 111 -10.88 4.05 -15.61
N SER A 112 -9.85 3.52 -16.24
CA SER A 112 -8.56 4.21 -16.41
C SER A 112 -8.73 5.51 -17.19
N ALA A 113 -9.46 5.48 -18.29
CA ALA A 113 -9.72 6.66 -19.11
C ALA A 113 -10.49 7.74 -18.34
N GLN A 114 -11.50 7.35 -17.58
CA GLN A 114 -12.28 8.29 -16.75
C GLN A 114 -11.42 8.97 -15.70
N SER A 115 -10.60 8.20 -14.99
CA SER A 115 -9.70 8.75 -13.98
C SER A 115 -8.64 9.66 -14.58
N LEU A 116 -8.12 9.32 -15.76
CA LEU A 116 -7.16 10.16 -16.47
C LEU A 116 -7.78 11.48 -16.91
N ARG A 117 -9.03 11.46 -17.42
CA ARG A 117 -9.77 12.68 -17.74
C ARG A 117 -9.88 13.59 -16.52
N ARG A 118 -10.21 13.02 -15.38
CA ARG A 118 -10.34 13.79 -14.13
C ARG A 118 -9.00 14.40 -13.73
N ALA A 119 -7.92 13.61 -13.79
CA ALA A 119 -6.58 14.09 -13.48
C ALA A 119 -6.16 15.27 -14.38
N ILE A 120 -6.43 15.17 -15.68
CA ILE A 120 -6.13 16.22 -16.66
C ILE A 120 -7.00 17.46 -16.44
N ALA A 121 -8.28 17.25 -16.12
CA ALA A 121 -9.19 18.37 -15.84
C ALA A 121 -8.74 19.17 -14.62
N LEU A 122 -8.24 18.49 -13.60
CA LEU A 122 -7.72 19.13 -12.38
C LEU A 122 -6.34 19.77 -12.59
N GLN A 123 -5.49 19.14 -13.41
CA GLN A 123 -4.13 19.63 -13.72
C GLN A 123 -3.75 19.22 -15.14
N PRO A 124 -3.83 20.16 -16.11
CA PRO A 124 -3.58 19.85 -17.54
C PRO A 124 -2.22 19.25 -17.86
N ARG A 125 -1.20 19.52 -17.05
CA ARG A 125 0.15 18.93 -17.25
C ARG A 125 0.16 17.40 -17.14
N ASN A 126 -0.86 16.79 -16.54
CA ASN A 126 -1.00 15.33 -16.47
C ASN A 126 -1.11 14.69 -17.85
N ARG A 127 -1.57 15.42 -18.86
CA ARG A 127 -1.57 14.92 -20.24
C ARG A 127 -0.17 14.64 -20.74
N VAL A 128 0.73 15.58 -20.55
CA VAL A 128 2.14 15.40 -20.96
C VAL A 128 2.81 14.34 -20.11
N ALA A 129 2.54 14.35 -18.80
CA ALA A 129 3.09 13.36 -17.88
C ALA A 129 2.72 11.93 -18.30
N ALA A 130 1.46 11.67 -18.64
CA ALA A 130 1.00 10.35 -19.07
C ALA A 130 1.68 9.91 -20.38
N LYS A 131 1.86 10.80 -21.33
CA LYS A 131 2.50 10.51 -22.62
C LYS A 131 3.96 10.08 -22.47
N SER A 132 4.64 10.58 -21.46
CA SER A 132 6.08 10.31 -21.24
C SER A 132 6.33 9.32 -20.08
N ASP A 133 5.28 8.88 -19.37
CA ASP A 133 5.41 7.95 -18.26
C ASP A 133 5.62 6.53 -18.79
N PRO A 134 6.77 5.87 -18.47
CA PRO A 134 7.00 4.49 -18.87
C PRO A 134 5.92 3.51 -18.41
N ASP A 135 5.29 3.77 -17.25
CA ASP A 135 4.25 2.90 -16.71
C ASP A 135 2.97 2.96 -17.54
N PHE A 136 2.72 4.07 -18.25
CA PHE A 136 1.61 4.22 -19.17
C PHE A 136 1.89 3.71 -20.58
N ALA A 137 3.13 3.35 -20.91
CA ALA A 137 3.56 3.06 -22.29
C ALA A 137 2.63 2.07 -23.02
N ASP A 138 2.26 0.96 -22.38
CA ASP A 138 1.38 -0.04 -22.98
C ASP A 138 -0.07 0.46 -23.05
N LEU A 139 -0.49 1.33 -22.14
CA LEU A 139 -1.85 1.87 -22.11
C LEU A 139 -2.07 2.94 -23.18
N LEU A 140 -1.03 3.62 -23.64
CA LEU A 140 -1.14 4.66 -24.67
C LEU A 140 -1.69 4.12 -25.99
N ARG A 141 -1.54 2.81 -26.23
CA ARG A 141 -2.06 2.14 -27.43
C ARG A 141 -3.54 1.84 -27.35
N LYS A 142 -4.14 1.89 -26.18
CA LYS A 142 -5.57 1.62 -25.99
C LYS A 142 -6.38 2.81 -26.50
N PRO A 143 -7.40 2.57 -27.39
CA PRO A 143 -8.14 3.67 -28.00
C PRO A 143 -8.77 4.64 -27.02
N ALA A 144 -9.33 4.15 -25.91
CA ALA A 144 -9.96 5.00 -24.91
C ALA A 144 -8.95 5.94 -24.24
N ILE A 145 -7.73 5.46 -23.96
CA ILE A 145 -6.65 6.28 -23.38
C ILE A 145 -6.12 7.27 -24.42
N ALA A 146 -5.86 6.80 -25.62
CA ALA A 146 -5.40 7.66 -26.72
C ALA A 146 -6.36 8.82 -26.99
N GLU A 147 -7.66 8.56 -26.93
CA GLU A 147 -8.70 9.59 -27.10
C GLU A 147 -8.63 10.67 -26.02
N VAL A 148 -8.50 10.26 -24.76
CA VAL A 148 -8.35 11.20 -23.64
C VAL A 148 -7.13 12.11 -23.84
N LEU A 149 -6.03 11.56 -24.32
CA LEU A 149 -4.78 12.29 -24.52
C LEU A 149 -4.80 13.22 -25.73
N ARG A 150 -5.71 12.99 -26.67
CA ARG A 150 -5.88 13.88 -27.83
C ARG A 150 -6.69 15.13 -27.54
N GLN A 151 -7.54 15.06 -26.53
CA GLN A 151 -8.38 16.19 -26.10
C GLN A 151 -7.55 17.24 -25.38
#